data_9db8766621397d1aec43623002338bc1
#
_entry.id   9db8766621397d1aec43623002338bc1
#
_cell.length_a   1.000
_cell.length_b   1.000
_cell.length_c   1.000
_cell.angle_alpha   90.00
_cell.angle_beta   90.00
_cell.angle_gamma   90.00
#
_symmetry.space_group_name_H-M   'P 1'
#
loop_
_entity.id
_entity.type
_entity.pdbx_description
1 polymer ?
#
loop_
_entity_poly.entity_id
_entity_poly.type
_entity_poly.pdbx_seq_one_letter_code
_entity_poly.pdbx_strand_id
1 'polypeptide(L)'
;MGNSNRKGKKQMESTIRDLRADEVEVRVGRVTQKGATFLLYKDARCDMNILDETFGMFGWQREHIILNGKEFCKVSIFDGETGEWVSKMDTGTESNTEKEKGQSSDAFKRACFNVGIGRELYTSPFIFIPLETEQMGQVWKLKKQPNLDVTYMEVTNKKITALEITNMDTGEVVYTFPKKIAKKGNNNTKTDYALPVCDKCGKEILSAGAYNPQQIAELGIKNFGKKLCIDCYRKEKGKQ
;
A
#
# COMPACT_ATOMS: atom_id res chain seq x y z
N MET A 1 -22.13 48.59 -17.41
CA MET A 1 -21.53 48.23 -16.09
C MET A 1 -22.10 46.87 -15.68
N GLY A 2 -21.42 45.80 -15.99
CA GLY A 2 -21.83 44.44 -15.67
C GLY A 2 -20.82 43.81 -14.76
N ASN A 3 -21.16 43.74 -13.48
CA ASN A 3 -20.35 43.11 -12.43
C ASN A 3 -20.45 41.58 -12.59
N SER A 4 -19.48 40.94 -13.21
CA SER A 4 -19.39 39.50 -13.25
C SER A 4 -18.82 38.95 -11.93
N ASN A 5 -19.71 38.48 -11.08
CA ASN A 5 -19.42 37.76 -9.87
C ASN A 5 -18.71 36.43 -10.25
N ARG A 6 -17.39 36.45 -10.33
CA ARG A 6 -16.58 35.23 -10.34
C ARG A 6 -16.63 34.63 -8.93
N LYS A 7 -17.64 33.79 -8.67
CA LYS A 7 -17.62 32.85 -7.53
C LYS A 7 -16.43 31.95 -7.73
N GLY A 8 -15.43 32.03 -6.81
CA GLY A 8 -14.28 31.16 -6.81
C GLY A 8 -14.73 29.70 -6.81
N LYS A 9 -14.49 29.00 -7.91
CA LYS A 9 -14.62 27.55 -7.97
C LYS A 9 -13.55 26.99 -7.01
N LYS A 10 -13.99 26.35 -5.94
CA LYS A 10 -13.14 25.56 -5.04
C LYS A 10 -12.57 24.44 -5.90
N GLN A 11 -11.29 24.53 -6.21
CA GLN A 11 -10.52 23.51 -6.91
C GLN A 11 -10.67 22.20 -6.11
N MET A 12 -11.40 21.23 -6.63
CA MET A 12 -11.34 19.87 -6.12
C MET A 12 -10.00 19.30 -6.61
N GLU A 13 -8.94 19.51 -5.82
CA GLU A 13 -7.73 18.70 -5.98
C GLU A 13 -8.13 17.26 -5.76
N SER A 14 -8.25 16.48 -6.84
CA SER A 14 -8.39 15.04 -6.77
C SER A 14 -7.06 14.48 -6.26
N THR A 15 -6.97 14.34 -4.93
CA THR A 15 -5.75 13.89 -4.30
C THR A 15 -5.67 12.38 -4.44
N ILE A 16 -4.72 11.90 -5.24
CA ILE A 16 -4.41 10.47 -5.33
C ILE A 16 -3.95 10.00 -3.94
N ARG A 17 -4.69 9.05 -3.36
CA ARG A 17 -4.38 8.49 -2.05
C ARG A 17 -3.05 7.73 -2.05
N ASP A 18 -2.51 7.53 -0.87
CA ASP A 18 -1.39 6.62 -0.65
C ASP A 18 -1.85 5.16 -0.71
N LEU A 19 -0.90 4.24 -0.92
CA LEU A 19 -1.16 2.80 -0.86
C LEU A 19 -1.54 2.38 0.56
N ARG A 20 -2.44 1.41 0.67
CA ARG A 20 -2.73 0.70 1.90
C ARG A 20 -1.72 -0.44 2.11
N ALA A 21 -1.58 -0.90 3.35
CA ALA A 21 -0.66 -1.99 3.68
C ALA A 21 -0.99 -3.28 2.89
N ASP A 22 -2.28 -3.60 2.72
CA ASP A 22 -2.78 -4.76 1.97
C ASP A 22 -2.62 -4.66 0.44
N GLU A 23 -2.19 -3.50 -0.07
CA GLU A 23 -1.89 -3.27 -1.48
C GLU A 23 -0.39 -3.40 -1.80
N VAL A 24 0.43 -3.67 -0.77
CA VAL A 24 1.89 -3.74 -0.90
C VAL A 24 2.39 -5.17 -0.71
N GLU A 25 3.05 -5.68 -1.74
CA GLU A 25 3.67 -7.01 -1.74
C GLU A 25 5.13 -6.94 -1.29
N VAL A 26 5.56 -7.92 -0.49
CA VAL A 26 6.96 -8.08 -0.05
C VAL A 26 7.64 -9.13 -0.93
N ARG A 27 8.62 -8.72 -1.73
CA ARG A 27 9.33 -9.63 -2.65
C ARG A 27 10.80 -9.73 -2.31
N VAL A 28 11.36 -10.93 -2.47
CA VAL A 28 12.79 -11.18 -2.28
C VAL A 28 13.59 -10.37 -3.32
N GLY A 29 14.53 -9.57 -2.84
CA GLY A 29 15.50 -8.87 -3.68
C GLY A 29 16.77 -9.71 -3.83
N ARG A 30 17.70 -9.61 -2.87
CA ARG A 30 18.98 -10.34 -2.90
C ARG A 30 19.11 -11.28 -1.70
N VAL A 31 19.51 -12.53 -1.96
CA VAL A 31 19.82 -13.51 -0.92
C VAL A 31 21.33 -13.52 -0.63
N THR A 32 21.69 -13.60 0.65
CA THR A 32 23.07 -13.68 1.14
C THR A 32 23.17 -14.82 2.14
N GLN A 33 24.37 -15.14 2.62
CA GLN A 33 24.58 -16.15 3.67
C GLN A 33 23.78 -15.89 4.96
N LYS A 34 23.49 -14.61 5.27
CA LYS A 34 22.88 -14.21 6.56
C LYS A 34 21.37 -13.98 6.48
N GLY A 35 20.77 -14.11 5.31
CA GLY A 35 19.37 -13.80 5.06
C GLY A 35 19.16 -13.13 3.71
N ALA A 36 18.06 -12.40 3.58
CA ALA A 36 17.70 -11.74 2.33
C ALA A 36 17.30 -10.28 2.52
N THR A 37 17.54 -9.48 1.47
CA THR A 37 16.90 -8.17 1.32
C THR A 37 15.54 -8.34 0.66
N PHE A 38 14.62 -7.46 1.02
CA PHE A 38 13.27 -7.44 0.45
C PHE A 38 12.97 -6.08 -0.14
N LEU A 39 12.11 -6.09 -1.15
CA LEU A 39 11.62 -4.93 -1.86
C LEU A 39 10.10 -4.89 -1.77
N LEU A 40 9.55 -3.69 -1.70
CA LEU A 40 8.11 -3.47 -1.71
C LEU A 40 7.63 -3.26 -3.15
N TYR A 41 6.55 -3.92 -3.50
CA TYR A 41 5.92 -3.86 -4.83
C TYR A 41 4.42 -3.62 -4.69
N LYS A 42 3.77 -3.26 -5.78
CA LYS A 42 2.32 -3.23 -5.93
C LYS A 42 1.90 -3.95 -7.21
N ASP A 43 0.70 -4.51 -7.20
CA ASP A 43 0.06 -5.08 -8.38
C ASP A 43 -0.49 -3.96 -9.29
N ALA A 44 -0.53 -4.23 -10.59
CA ALA A 44 -1.13 -3.31 -11.57
C ALA A 44 -2.64 -3.11 -11.36
N ARG A 45 -3.33 -4.06 -10.72
CA ARG A 45 -4.75 -3.90 -10.34
C ARG A 45 -4.95 -2.85 -9.26
N CYS A 46 -4.00 -2.72 -8.35
CA CYS A 46 -3.99 -1.64 -7.37
C CYS A 46 -3.98 -0.27 -8.07
N ASP A 47 -3.15 -0.11 -9.12
CA ASP A 47 -3.13 1.13 -9.92
C ASP A 47 -4.48 1.42 -10.56
N MET A 48 -5.13 0.41 -11.16
CA MET A 48 -6.45 0.57 -11.77
C MET A 48 -7.50 0.98 -10.74
N ASN A 49 -7.53 0.32 -9.58
CA ASN A 49 -8.47 0.64 -8.51
C ASN A 49 -8.30 2.10 -8.03
N ILE A 50 -7.06 2.57 -7.86
CA ILE A 50 -6.79 3.96 -7.44
C ILE A 50 -7.19 4.96 -8.53
N LEU A 51 -6.96 4.63 -9.81
CA LEU A 51 -7.42 5.46 -10.93
C LEU A 51 -8.96 5.54 -10.97
N ASP A 52 -9.64 4.41 -10.81
CA ASP A 52 -11.12 4.34 -10.75
C ASP A 52 -11.68 5.10 -9.54
N GLU A 53 -11.06 4.95 -8.36
CA GLU A 53 -11.45 5.66 -7.14
C GLU A 53 -11.27 7.18 -7.27
N THR A 54 -10.21 7.62 -7.97
CA THR A 54 -9.83 9.04 -8.03
C THR A 54 -10.55 9.79 -9.17
N PHE A 55 -10.63 9.16 -10.35
CA PHE A 55 -11.08 9.82 -11.57
C PHE A 55 -12.40 9.23 -12.11
N GLY A 56 -12.87 8.12 -11.54
CA GLY A 56 -13.99 7.36 -12.08
C GLY A 56 -13.57 6.45 -13.25
N MET A 57 -14.33 5.39 -13.48
CA MET A 57 -14.04 4.38 -14.52
C MET A 57 -13.86 4.98 -15.94
N PHE A 58 -14.51 6.07 -16.25
CA PHE A 58 -14.45 6.73 -17.57
C PHE A 58 -13.59 8.00 -17.57
N GLY A 59 -13.02 8.38 -16.42
CA GLY A 59 -12.18 9.57 -16.28
C GLY A 59 -10.70 9.33 -16.61
N TRP A 60 -10.34 8.10 -16.94
CA TRP A 60 -8.98 7.75 -17.35
C TRP A 60 -8.98 6.69 -18.44
N GLN A 61 -7.87 6.62 -19.17
CA GLN A 61 -7.65 5.60 -20.20
C GLN A 61 -6.17 5.25 -20.31
N ARG A 62 -5.85 4.05 -20.82
CA ARG A 62 -4.48 3.64 -21.10
C ARG A 62 -4.33 3.14 -22.53
N GLU A 63 -3.14 3.32 -23.07
CA GLU A 63 -2.75 2.94 -24.41
C GLU A 63 -1.31 2.44 -24.39
N HIS A 64 -1.04 1.32 -25.07
CA HIS A 64 0.33 0.83 -25.28
C HIS A 64 0.77 1.21 -26.69
N ILE A 65 1.92 1.87 -26.81
CA ILE A 65 2.46 2.37 -28.06
C ILE A 65 3.91 1.94 -28.24
N ILE A 66 4.31 1.68 -29.46
CA ILE A 66 5.70 1.36 -29.80
C ILE A 66 6.40 2.63 -30.29
N LEU A 67 7.45 3.05 -29.58
CA LEU A 67 8.31 4.15 -29.95
C LEU A 67 9.76 3.68 -30.02
N ASN A 68 10.39 3.83 -31.17
CA ASN A 68 11.78 3.39 -31.40
C ASN A 68 12.04 1.93 -30.98
N GLY A 69 11.09 1.04 -31.28
CA GLY A 69 11.17 -0.38 -30.96
C GLY A 69 10.96 -0.73 -29.48
N LYS A 70 10.58 0.23 -28.64
CA LYS A 70 10.26 0.01 -27.22
C LYS A 70 8.78 0.26 -26.96
N GLU A 71 8.19 -0.60 -26.13
CA GLU A 71 6.81 -0.45 -25.67
C GLU A 71 6.74 0.59 -24.53
N PHE A 72 5.84 1.55 -24.72
CA PHE A 72 5.44 2.53 -23.69
C PHE A 72 3.98 2.33 -23.33
N CYS A 73 3.66 2.52 -22.07
CA CYS A 73 2.28 2.70 -21.63
C CYS A 73 2.02 4.19 -21.40
N LYS A 74 0.98 4.72 -22.06
CA LYS A 74 0.48 6.06 -21.84
C LYS A 74 -0.80 5.98 -21.01
N VAL A 75 -0.83 6.64 -19.85
CA VAL A 75 -2.01 6.84 -19.00
C VAL A 75 -2.47 8.26 -19.18
N SER A 76 -3.73 8.44 -19.56
CA SER A 76 -4.37 9.73 -19.79
C SER A 76 -5.51 9.93 -18.79
N ILE A 77 -5.62 11.12 -18.24
CA ILE A 77 -6.64 11.53 -17.27
C ILE A 77 -7.39 12.70 -17.86
N PHE A 78 -8.71 12.65 -17.81
CA PHE A 78 -9.56 13.74 -18.29
C PHE A 78 -9.59 14.86 -17.26
N ASP A 79 -9.13 16.04 -17.65
CA ASP A 79 -9.23 17.26 -16.85
C ASP A 79 -10.55 17.95 -17.14
N GLY A 80 -11.48 17.83 -16.21
CA GLY A 80 -12.82 18.44 -16.35
C GLY A 80 -12.82 19.97 -16.31
N GLU A 81 -11.72 20.62 -15.90
CA GLU A 81 -11.62 22.09 -15.91
C GLU A 81 -11.22 22.62 -17.28
N THR A 82 -10.24 21.99 -17.91
CA THR A 82 -9.77 22.38 -19.24
C THR A 82 -10.54 21.69 -20.39
N GLY A 83 -11.18 20.53 -20.09
CA GLY A 83 -11.82 19.69 -21.11
C GLY A 83 -10.79 18.87 -21.91
N GLU A 84 -9.55 18.75 -21.45
CA GLU A 84 -8.46 18.11 -22.17
C GLU A 84 -8.02 16.81 -21.49
N TRP A 85 -7.38 15.93 -22.28
CA TRP A 85 -6.72 14.73 -21.76
C TRP A 85 -5.26 15.01 -21.41
N VAL A 86 -4.90 14.93 -20.13
CA VAL A 86 -3.54 15.07 -19.64
C VAL A 86 -2.89 13.70 -19.55
N SER A 87 -1.76 13.49 -20.22
CA SER A 87 -1.13 12.18 -20.34
C SER A 87 0.24 12.13 -19.69
N LYS A 88 0.55 10.97 -19.10
CA LYS A 88 1.88 10.56 -18.64
C LYS A 88 2.21 9.21 -19.26
N MET A 89 3.50 8.99 -19.61
CA MET A 89 3.92 7.72 -20.19
C MET A 89 5.24 7.27 -19.58
N ASP A 90 5.46 5.96 -19.63
CA ASP A 90 6.74 5.35 -19.30
C ASP A 90 6.88 3.99 -20.00
N THR A 91 8.10 3.46 -20.03
CA THR A 91 8.41 2.15 -20.59
C THR A 91 8.68 1.15 -19.49
N GLY A 92 8.33 -0.13 -19.72
CA GLY A 92 8.62 -1.22 -18.81
C GLY A 92 9.96 -1.90 -19.17
N THR A 93 10.48 -2.66 -18.21
CA THR A 93 11.59 -3.58 -18.41
C THR A 93 11.06 -4.98 -18.73
N GLU A 94 11.78 -5.73 -19.57
CA GLU A 94 11.43 -7.12 -19.86
C GLU A 94 11.55 -7.99 -18.60
N SER A 95 10.55 -8.85 -18.37
CA SER A 95 10.58 -9.88 -17.33
C SER A 95 11.39 -11.10 -17.80
N ASN A 96 12.06 -11.78 -16.88
CA ASN A 96 12.82 -12.99 -17.19
C ASN A 96 11.95 -14.21 -17.53
N THR A 97 10.68 -14.22 -17.13
CA THR A 97 9.78 -15.39 -17.23
C THR A 97 8.65 -15.24 -18.24
N GLU A 98 8.02 -14.08 -18.33
CA GLU A 98 6.95 -13.75 -19.30
C GLU A 98 7.24 -12.36 -19.87
N LYS A 99 8.11 -12.29 -20.88
CA LYS A 99 8.71 -11.03 -21.35
C LYS A 99 7.69 -9.95 -21.71
N GLU A 100 6.77 -10.27 -22.63
CA GLU A 100 5.82 -9.26 -23.13
C GLU A 100 4.79 -8.84 -22.09
N LYS A 101 4.16 -9.80 -21.40
CA LYS A 101 3.17 -9.51 -20.35
C LYS A 101 3.77 -8.78 -19.16
N GLY A 102 4.99 -9.17 -18.77
CA GLY A 102 5.74 -8.50 -17.71
C GLY A 102 6.10 -7.08 -18.07
N GLN A 103 6.54 -6.83 -19.30
CA GLN A 103 6.91 -5.52 -19.81
C GLN A 103 5.71 -4.57 -19.86
N SER A 104 4.58 -5.00 -20.43
CA SER A 104 3.36 -4.18 -20.51
C SER A 104 2.81 -3.81 -19.12
N SER A 105 2.81 -4.77 -18.19
CA SER A 105 2.40 -4.52 -16.81
C SER A 105 3.36 -3.57 -16.07
N ASP A 106 4.66 -3.69 -16.29
CA ASP A 106 5.66 -2.80 -15.70
C ASP A 106 5.56 -1.38 -16.28
N ALA A 107 5.40 -1.26 -17.62
CA ALA A 107 5.19 0.02 -18.29
C ALA A 107 3.97 0.77 -17.72
N PHE A 108 2.85 0.06 -17.49
CA PHE A 108 1.66 0.64 -16.88
C PHE A 108 1.91 1.11 -15.44
N LYS A 109 2.49 0.29 -14.58
CA LYS A 109 2.82 0.67 -13.19
C LYS A 109 3.74 1.89 -13.12
N ARG A 110 4.70 2.01 -14.05
CA ARG A 110 5.61 3.15 -14.15
C ARG A 110 4.91 4.40 -14.67
N ALA A 111 4.01 4.27 -15.64
CA ALA A 111 3.16 5.38 -16.08
C ALA A 111 2.27 5.89 -14.94
N CYS A 112 1.70 4.99 -14.13
CA CYS A 112 0.92 5.34 -12.94
C CYS A 112 1.77 6.02 -11.85
N PHE A 113 3.03 5.61 -11.68
CA PHE A 113 3.97 6.34 -10.82
C PHE A 113 4.16 7.80 -11.28
N ASN A 114 4.24 8.05 -12.59
CA ASN A 114 4.34 9.41 -13.15
C ASN A 114 3.05 10.22 -12.91
N VAL A 115 1.91 9.55 -12.80
CA VAL A 115 0.63 10.17 -12.40
C VAL A 115 0.62 10.52 -10.90
N GLY A 116 1.32 9.75 -10.06
CA GLY A 116 1.42 10.00 -8.62
C GLY A 116 1.06 8.80 -7.73
N ILE A 117 0.77 7.63 -8.31
CA ILE A 117 0.36 6.43 -7.60
C ILE A 117 1.60 5.61 -7.18
N GLY A 118 1.69 5.26 -5.90
CA GLY A 118 2.72 4.37 -5.36
C GLY A 118 4.11 5.00 -5.29
N ARG A 119 4.23 6.32 -5.31
CA ARG A 119 5.54 7.03 -5.19
C ARG A 119 6.22 6.75 -3.86
N GLU A 120 5.47 6.47 -2.81
CA GLU A 120 5.94 6.10 -1.49
C GLU A 120 6.81 4.85 -1.49
N LEU A 121 6.61 3.89 -2.41
CA LEU A 121 7.42 2.68 -2.51
C LEU A 121 8.90 2.97 -2.79
N TYR A 122 9.21 4.08 -3.46
CA TYR A 122 10.58 4.51 -3.72
C TYR A 122 11.27 5.12 -2.48
N THR A 123 10.51 5.32 -1.41
CA THR A 123 11.02 5.76 -0.10
C THR A 123 11.12 4.62 0.90
N SER A 124 10.94 3.37 0.43
CA SER A 124 11.05 2.17 1.26
C SER A 124 12.36 2.16 2.04
N PRO A 125 12.34 1.88 3.34
CA PRO A 125 13.55 1.65 4.10
C PRO A 125 14.28 0.42 3.57
N PHE A 126 15.57 0.28 3.90
CA PHE A 126 16.33 -0.94 3.60
C PHE A 126 15.80 -2.09 4.45
N ILE A 127 15.16 -3.06 3.82
CA ILE A 127 14.54 -4.21 4.47
C ILE A 127 15.50 -5.39 4.35
N PHE A 128 16.04 -5.84 5.48
CA PHE A 128 16.84 -7.07 5.58
C PHE A 128 16.26 -7.94 6.70
N ILE A 129 15.98 -9.20 6.37
CA ILE A 129 15.43 -10.19 7.30
C ILE A 129 16.42 -11.35 7.36
N PRO A 130 16.94 -11.71 8.57
CA PRO A 130 17.73 -12.93 8.79
C PRO A 130 16.86 -14.16 8.52
N LEU A 131 17.30 -15.02 7.61
CA LEU A 131 16.59 -16.24 7.21
C LEU A 131 17.59 -17.35 6.95
N GLU A 132 17.14 -18.60 7.04
CA GLU A 132 17.94 -19.74 6.65
C GLU A 132 18.20 -19.77 5.16
N THR A 133 19.47 -19.88 4.81
CA THR A 133 19.95 -19.88 3.43
C THR A 133 20.85 -21.08 3.18
N GLU A 134 20.98 -21.46 1.95
CA GLU A 134 21.90 -22.48 1.48
C GLU A 134 22.69 -21.98 0.28
N GLN A 135 23.92 -22.45 0.15
CA GLN A 135 24.75 -22.11 -1.00
C GLN A 135 24.54 -23.14 -2.12
N MET A 136 24.14 -22.62 -3.30
CA MET A 136 24.02 -23.42 -4.52
C MET A 136 24.99 -22.90 -5.57
N GLY A 137 26.16 -23.54 -5.68
CA GLY A 137 27.25 -23.07 -6.53
C GLY A 137 27.78 -21.73 -6.02
N GLN A 138 27.71 -20.70 -6.87
CA GLN A 138 28.16 -19.33 -6.53
C GLN A 138 27.06 -18.42 -5.96
N VAL A 139 25.84 -18.92 -5.84
CA VAL A 139 24.69 -18.13 -5.38
C VAL A 139 24.12 -18.66 -4.09
N TRP A 140 23.59 -17.74 -3.26
CA TRP A 140 22.83 -18.09 -2.06
C TRP A 140 21.34 -18.12 -2.40
N LYS A 141 20.63 -19.13 -1.87
CA LYS A 141 19.17 -19.25 -1.99
C LYS A 141 18.53 -19.39 -0.60
N LEU A 142 17.28 -19.00 -0.49
CA LEU A 142 16.48 -19.28 0.71
C LEU A 142 16.18 -20.79 0.76
N LYS A 143 16.36 -21.43 1.91
CA LYS A 143 15.93 -22.83 2.11
C LYS A 143 14.41 -22.97 2.02
N LYS A 144 13.69 -21.99 2.55
CA LYS A 144 12.22 -21.89 2.46
C LYS A 144 11.84 -20.47 2.08
N GLN A 145 10.93 -20.31 1.12
CA GLN A 145 10.33 -19.02 0.79
C GLN A 145 9.43 -18.58 1.95
N PRO A 146 9.69 -17.43 2.60
CA PRO A 146 8.83 -16.95 3.66
C PRO A 146 7.53 -16.38 3.10
N ASN A 147 6.44 -16.56 3.84
CA ASN A 147 5.15 -15.95 3.54
C ASN A 147 5.05 -14.63 4.31
N LEU A 148 5.39 -13.51 3.64
CA LEU A 148 5.53 -12.19 4.26
C LEU A 148 4.49 -11.23 3.72
N ASP A 149 3.81 -10.52 4.66
CA ASP A 149 2.90 -9.44 4.33
C ASP A 149 3.27 -8.16 5.09
N VAL A 150 2.94 -7.02 4.48
CA VAL A 150 2.94 -5.72 5.15
C VAL A 150 1.70 -5.64 6.02
N THR A 151 1.87 -5.74 7.33
CA THR A 151 0.76 -5.70 8.29
C THR A 151 0.47 -4.30 8.82
N TYR A 152 1.42 -3.40 8.69
CA TYR A 152 1.26 -1.99 9.05
C TYR A 152 2.13 -1.10 8.16
N MET A 153 1.57 0.03 7.70
CA MET A 153 2.30 1.05 6.96
C MET A 153 1.70 2.42 7.21
N GLU A 154 2.56 3.39 7.52
CA GLU A 154 2.21 4.81 7.53
C GLU A 154 2.96 5.55 6.42
N VAL A 155 2.24 6.46 5.77
CA VAL A 155 2.80 7.32 4.73
C VAL A 155 2.51 8.78 5.08
N THR A 156 3.51 9.62 5.01
CA THR A 156 3.37 11.06 5.19
C THR A 156 4.08 11.77 4.05
N ASN A 157 3.37 12.61 3.31
CA ASN A 157 3.91 13.34 2.16
C ASN A 157 4.59 12.41 1.14
N LYS A 158 3.92 11.31 0.76
CA LYS A 158 4.43 10.27 -0.15
C LYS A 158 5.74 9.61 0.30
N LYS A 159 5.98 9.55 1.63
CA LYS A 159 7.13 8.85 2.23
C LYS A 159 6.64 7.85 3.26
N ILE A 160 7.16 6.63 3.21
CA ILE A 160 6.91 5.63 4.25
C ILE A 160 7.60 6.08 5.53
N THR A 161 6.82 6.35 6.57
CA THR A 161 7.28 6.81 7.89
C THR A 161 7.24 5.72 8.94
N ALA A 162 6.38 4.70 8.76
CA ALA A 162 6.38 3.48 9.57
C ALA A 162 6.02 2.26 8.71
N LEU A 163 6.59 1.10 9.05
CA LEU A 163 6.38 -0.16 8.34
C LEU A 163 6.55 -1.34 9.30
N GLU A 164 5.63 -2.31 9.26
CA GLU A 164 5.81 -3.63 9.88
C GLU A 164 5.56 -4.72 8.84
N ILE A 165 6.44 -5.73 8.84
CA ILE A 165 6.32 -6.92 8.01
C ILE A 165 6.21 -8.12 8.92
N THR A 166 5.18 -8.93 8.71
CA THR A 166 4.88 -10.12 9.50
C THR A 166 5.04 -11.37 8.65
N ASN A 167 5.62 -12.41 9.24
CA ASN A 167 5.59 -13.75 8.67
C ASN A 167 4.22 -14.37 8.94
N MET A 168 3.42 -14.57 7.92
CA MET A 168 2.04 -15.05 8.02
C MET A 168 1.93 -16.51 8.41
N ASP A 169 3.02 -17.31 8.24
CA ASP A 169 3.06 -18.70 8.70
C ASP A 169 3.21 -18.81 10.24
N THR A 170 3.91 -17.85 10.86
CA THR A 170 4.23 -17.86 12.29
C THR A 170 3.49 -16.79 13.09
N GLY A 171 2.96 -15.76 12.45
CA GLY A 171 2.40 -14.57 13.10
C GLY A 171 3.45 -13.63 13.73
N GLU A 172 4.73 -13.87 13.47
CA GLU A 172 5.82 -13.06 14.03
C GLU A 172 6.10 -11.83 13.18
N VAL A 173 6.25 -10.66 13.82
CA VAL A 173 6.74 -9.45 13.16
C VAL A 173 8.25 -9.59 12.95
N VAL A 174 8.67 -9.74 11.69
CA VAL A 174 10.06 -9.98 11.30
C VAL A 174 10.83 -8.73 10.91
N TYR A 175 10.12 -7.62 10.68
CA TYR A 175 10.73 -6.33 10.36
C TYR A 175 9.86 -5.17 10.84
N THR A 176 10.50 -4.14 11.42
CA THR A 176 9.86 -2.86 11.81
C THR A 176 10.71 -1.68 11.40
N PHE A 177 10.04 -0.60 10.96
CA PHE A 177 10.66 0.69 10.68
C PHE A 177 9.76 1.82 11.23
N PRO A 178 10.32 2.85 11.91
CA PRO A 178 11.71 2.93 12.35
C PRO A 178 12.04 1.79 13.32
N LYS A 179 13.30 1.33 13.33
CA LYS A 179 13.73 0.28 14.26
C LYS A 179 13.44 0.76 15.68
N LYS A 180 12.63 0.03 16.45
CA LYS A 180 12.46 0.29 17.88
C LYS A 180 13.83 0.15 18.53
N ILE A 181 14.39 1.24 19.06
CA ILE A 181 15.61 1.17 19.87
C ILE A 181 15.24 0.35 21.09
N ALA A 182 15.74 -0.89 21.17
CA ALA A 182 15.54 -1.74 22.34
C ALA A 182 16.15 -1.02 23.56
N LYS A 183 15.29 -0.44 24.40
CA LYS A 183 15.70 -0.08 25.76
C LYS A 183 16.07 -1.39 26.44
N LYS A 184 17.36 -1.57 26.76
CA LYS A 184 17.82 -2.67 27.60
C LYS A 184 17.07 -2.60 28.94
N GLY A 185 16.21 -3.55 29.22
CA GLY A 185 15.61 -3.71 30.53
C GLY A 185 14.15 -4.16 30.47
N ASN A 186 13.92 -5.40 30.87
CA ASN A 186 12.69 -6.08 31.29
C ASN A 186 11.64 -6.47 30.24
N ASN A 187 11.54 -7.80 30.15
CA ASN A 187 10.47 -8.57 29.51
C ASN A 187 9.09 -8.09 29.95
N ASN A 188 8.38 -7.42 29.03
CA ASN A 188 6.93 -7.43 28.85
C ASN A 188 6.65 -6.52 27.65
N THR A 189 6.64 -7.07 26.44
CA THR A 189 6.28 -6.36 25.21
C THR A 189 4.75 -6.20 25.15
N LYS A 190 4.23 -5.16 25.81
CA LYS A 190 3.01 -4.51 25.34
C LYS A 190 3.41 -3.56 24.20
N THR A 191 2.87 -3.81 23.04
CA THR A 191 2.91 -2.88 21.88
C THR A 191 2.21 -1.59 22.30
N ASP A 192 2.99 -0.51 22.50
CA ASP A 192 2.48 0.84 22.78
C ASP A 192 1.94 1.52 21.50
N TYR A 193 0.96 0.91 20.87
CA TYR A 193 -0.06 1.64 20.13
C TYR A 193 -1.27 1.72 21.04
N ALA A 194 -1.69 2.94 21.38
CA ALA A 194 -2.94 3.12 22.09
C ALA A 194 -4.04 2.49 21.22
N LEU A 195 -4.52 1.32 21.65
CA LEU A 195 -5.62 0.65 20.97
C LEU A 195 -6.83 1.59 20.94
N PRO A 196 -7.59 1.65 19.85
CA PRO A 196 -8.79 2.46 19.83
C PRO A 196 -9.73 2.01 20.95
N VAL A 197 -10.31 2.98 21.65
CA VAL A 197 -11.19 2.73 22.79
C VAL A 197 -12.65 2.70 22.29
N CYS A 198 -13.41 1.75 22.79
CA CYS A 198 -14.83 1.62 22.49
C CYS A 198 -15.64 2.73 23.15
N ASP A 199 -16.34 3.55 22.36
CA ASP A 199 -17.15 4.68 22.83
C ASP A 199 -18.32 4.26 23.73
N LYS A 200 -18.69 2.96 23.72
CA LYS A 200 -19.82 2.45 24.50
C LYS A 200 -19.42 1.85 25.85
N CYS A 201 -18.33 1.11 25.92
CA CYS A 201 -17.95 0.40 27.15
C CYS A 201 -16.59 0.83 27.72
N GLY A 202 -15.86 1.76 27.07
CA GLY A 202 -14.58 2.27 27.52
C GLY A 202 -13.41 1.27 27.44
N LYS A 203 -13.62 0.06 26.90
CA LYS A 203 -12.57 -0.96 26.77
C LYS A 203 -11.78 -0.75 25.48
N GLU A 204 -10.53 -1.13 25.48
CA GLU A 204 -9.71 -1.22 24.27
C GLU A 204 -10.35 -2.16 23.26
N ILE A 205 -10.33 -1.76 21.99
CA ILE A 205 -10.80 -2.59 20.87
C ILE A 205 -9.69 -3.54 20.49
N LEU A 206 -9.93 -4.83 20.64
CA LEU A 206 -8.98 -5.89 20.29
C LEU A 206 -9.34 -6.49 18.93
N SER A 207 -8.36 -7.14 18.27
CA SER A 207 -8.59 -7.89 17.04
C SER A 207 -9.64 -8.98 17.22
N ALA A 208 -10.46 -9.25 16.20
CA ALA A 208 -11.45 -10.31 16.21
C ALA A 208 -11.58 -10.97 14.84
N GLY A 209 -11.24 -12.25 14.75
CA GLY A 209 -11.19 -12.98 13.48
C GLY A 209 -10.14 -12.37 12.54
N ALA A 210 -10.54 -12.06 11.33
CA ALA A 210 -9.67 -11.44 10.31
C ALA A 210 -9.54 -9.90 10.42
N TYR A 211 -10.18 -9.28 11.43
CA TYR A 211 -10.23 -7.82 11.57
C TYR A 211 -9.28 -7.34 12.67
N ASN A 212 -8.44 -6.35 12.35
CA ASN A 212 -7.61 -5.65 13.31
C ASN A 212 -8.42 -4.62 14.13
N PRO A 213 -7.87 -4.05 15.23
CA PRO A 213 -8.59 -3.11 16.10
C PRO A 213 -9.11 -1.87 15.38
N GLN A 214 -8.34 -1.32 14.43
CA GLN A 214 -8.74 -0.16 13.63
C GLN A 214 -9.91 -0.48 12.72
N GLN A 215 -9.85 -1.59 11.99
CA GLN A 215 -10.93 -2.04 11.11
C GLN A 215 -12.24 -2.28 11.88
N ILE A 216 -12.15 -2.80 13.11
CA ILE A 216 -13.33 -3.00 13.99
C ILE A 216 -13.90 -1.64 14.42
N ALA A 217 -13.04 -0.68 14.78
CA ALA A 217 -13.46 0.67 15.13
C ALA A 217 -14.14 1.38 13.94
N GLU A 218 -13.56 1.29 12.75
CA GLU A 218 -14.10 1.85 11.50
C GLU A 218 -15.46 1.22 11.13
N LEU A 219 -15.59 -0.09 11.30
CA LEU A 219 -16.86 -0.80 11.07
C LEU A 219 -17.96 -0.28 12.01
N GLY A 220 -17.60 0.02 13.26
CA GLY A 220 -18.49 0.66 14.23
C GLY A 220 -18.89 2.07 13.82
N ILE A 221 -17.94 2.88 13.36
CA ILE A 221 -18.19 4.24 12.86
C ILE A 221 -19.10 4.20 11.63
N LYS A 222 -18.80 3.33 10.66
CA LYS A 222 -19.55 3.21 9.41
C LYS A 222 -21.02 2.86 9.63
N ASN A 223 -21.32 1.94 10.58
CA ASN A 223 -22.66 1.41 10.75
C ASN A 223 -23.45 2.09 11.88
N PHE A 224 -22.78 2.69 12.86
CA PHE A 224 -23.42 3.26 14.06
C PHE A 224 -22.89 4.64 14.46
N GLY A 225 -21.98 5.23 13.69
CA GLY A 225 -21.39 6.54 13.98
C GLY A 225 -20.48 6.57 15.21
N LYS A 226 -20.05 5.41 15.73
CA LYS A 226 -19.27 5.27 16.99
C LYS A 226 -18.22 4.19 16.85
N LYS A 227 -17.07 4.36 17.51
CA LYS A 227 -16.07 3.30 17.64
C LYS A 227 -16.62 2.23 18.59
N LEU A 228 -16.80 1.01 18.14
CA LEU A 228 -17.37 -0.07 18.95
C LEU A 228 -16.42 -1.27 18.95
N CYS A 229 -16.19 -1.89 20.11
CA CYS A 229 -15.60 -3.22 20.16
C CYS A 229 -16.59 -4.25 19.58
N ILE A 230 -16.08 -5.43 19.20
CA ILE A 230 -16.89 -6.44 18.52
C ILE A 230 -18.15 -6.86 19.32
N ASP A 231 -18.05 -6.93 20.65
CA ASP A 231 -19.17 -7.28 21.51
C ASP A 231 -20.25 -6.19 21.55
N CYS A 232 -19.83 -4.93 21.64
CA CYS A 232 -20.73 -3.79 21.58
C CYS A 232 -21.36 -3.63 20.19
N TYR A 233 -20.59 -3.89 19.13
CA TYR A 233 -21.09 -3.90 17.76
C TYR A 233 -22.19 -4.95 17.56
N ARG A 234 -21.96 -6.20 18.01
CA ARG A 234 -22.95 -7.29 17.92
C ARG A 234 -24.24 -6.94 18.68
N LYS A 235 -24.11 -6.34 19.88
CA LYS A 235 -25.27 -5.90 20.68
C LYS A 235 -26.07 -4.77 20.03
N GLU A 236 -25.39 -3.84 19.29
CA GLU A 236 -26.12 -2.80 18.53
C GLU A 236 -26.79 -3.38 17.29
N LYS A 237 -26.13 -4.28 16.58
CA LYS A 237 -26.69 -4.94 15.40
C LYS A 237 -27.87 -5.83 15.71
N GLY A 238 -27.91 -6.45 16.90
CA GLY A 238 -29.04 -7.28 17.35
C GLY A 238 -30.24 -6.50 17.87
N LYS A 239 -30.20 -5.16 17.88
CA LYS A 239 -31.30 -4.26 18.25
C LYS A 239 -32.05 -3.65 17.06
N GLN A 240 -31.56 -3.90 15.85
CA GLN A 240 -32.18 -3.57 14.57
C GLN A 240 -32.90 -4.82 14.02
#